data_aee1d5d3ae8c2f8c0bf94166f851bfd5
#
_entry.id   aee1d5d3ae8c2f8c0bf94166f851bfd5
#
_cell.length_a   1.000
_cell.length_b   1.000
_cell.length_c   1.000
_cell.angle_alpha   90.00
_cell.angle_beta   90.00
_cell.angle_gamma   90.00
#
_symmetry.space_group_name_H-M   'P 1'
#
loop_
_entity.id
_entity.type
_entity.pdbx_description
1 polymer ?
#
loop_
_entity_poly.entity_id
_entity_poly.type
_entity_poly.pdbx_seq_one_letter_code
_entity_poly.pdbx_strand_id
1 'polypeptide(L)'
;VGSQLAAQLSRENHDVTVVEADKVRMTQLQDELDIMVIEGNGASPRVLAEAGIDQCDLMMALTNSDEINLVASISACKHNVPFKIARVSNMDYYLLDDWLSTKSLGVDLLVNPEFECALQIRNLLSVPGATDVAEFGGGRALLLGLEVQEGAPCVGESLMEMGIRLEHHDFLVGSISRSGRTLIPTGPTRLEAGDHIYIICLREHLDEAYKFCGLVRQPITRAMILGGSKVSVYLCKMLERMKIRTTLVEHDESSAEALAAELDNTLLIHGEATDVELWEMEGLDETGAFLALTRDDEENLLSGLIAKNHNVPVVIALLEKLNYVPLVNKVGVNTAVSSRLAIVDTILKWVRRGNILSLATLKGNEAEIIEFIATNKCKLLNTPLKD
;
A
#
# COMPACT_ATOMS: atom_id res chain seq x y z
N VAL A 1 4.77 -12.65 -1.86
CA VAL A 1 3.70 -12.10 -2.72
C VAL A 1 2.88 -13.23 -3.33
N GLY A 2 3.48 -14.10 -4.17
CA GLY A 2 2.75 -15.18 -4.86
C GLY A 2 1.95 -16.08 -3.91
N SER A 3 2.57 -16.53 -2.81
CA SER A 3 1.91 -17.36 -1.79
C SER A 3 0.70 -16.66 -1.15
N GLN A 4 0.79 -15.37 -0.88
CA GLN A 4 -0.29 -14.59 -0.28
C GLN A 4 -1.46 -14.41 -1.24
N LEU A 5 -1.18 -14.11 -2.52
CA LEU A 5 -2.19 -14.03 -3.55
C LEU A 5 -2.87 -15.38 -3.78
N ALA A 6 -2.08 -16.46 -3.83
CA ALA A 6 -2.62 -17.82 -3.95
C ALA A 6 -3.57 -18.16 -2.79
N ALA A 7 -3.17 -17.83 -1.55
CA ALA A 7 -4.01 -18.04 -0.37
C ALA A 7 -5.31 -17.21 -0.43
N GLN A 8 -5.22 -15.96 -0.88
CA GLN A 8 -6.39 -15.09 -0.96
C GLN A 8 -7.36 -15.54 -2.06
N LEU A 9 -6.86 -15.82 -3.26
CA LEU A 9 -7.67 -16.28 -4.38
C LEU A 9 -8.33 -17.63 -4.11
N SER A 10 -7.61 -18.57 -3.45
CA SER A 10 -8.18 -19.83 -3.02
C SER A 10 -9.34 -19.63 -2.03
N ARG A 11 -9.20 -18.71 -1.06
CA ARG A 11 -10.30 -18.37 -0.13
C ARG A 11 -11.50 -17.73 -0.83
N GLU A 12 -11.28 -17.06 -1.95
CA GLU A 12 -12.32 -16.49 -2.80
C GLU A 12 -12.93 -17.52 -3.77
N ASN A 13 -12.60 -18.81 -3.61
CA ASN A 13 -13.06 -19.95 -4.42
C ASN A 13 -12.62 -19.88 -5.89
N HIS A 14 -11.44 -19.34 -6.16
CA HIS A 14 -10.80 -19.48 -7.46
C HIS A 14 -9.97 -20.77 -7.52
N ASP A 15 -9.95 -21.42 -8.70
CA ASP A 15 -9.05 -22.52 -8.97
C ASP A 15 -7.63 -21.99 -9.15
N VAL A 16 -6.72 -22.31 -8.23
CA VAL A 16 -5.37 -21.79 -8.21
C VAL A 16 -4.35 -22.90 -8.45
N THR A 17 -3.50 -22.74 -9.46
CA THR A 17 -2.31 -23.55 -9.68
C THR A 17 -1.06 -22.70 -9.48
N VAL A 18 -0.13 -23.15 -8.63
CA VAL A 18 1.14 -22.51 -8.37
C VAL A 18 2.28 -23.31 -9.00
N VAL A 19 3.14 -22.65 -9.76
CA VAL A 19 4.42 -23.21 -10.23
C VAL A 19 5.53 -22.64 -9.33
N GLU A 20 6.24 -23.53 -8.62
CA GLU A 20 7.31 -23.17 -7.69
C GLU A 20 8.56 -24.01 -7.96
N ALA A 21 9.72 -23.36 -8.02
CA ALA A 21 10.99 -24.05 -8.25
C ALA A 21 11.65 -24.52 -6.95
N ASP A 22 11.35 -23.89 -5.82
CA ASP A 22 11.89 -24.23 -4.50
C ASP A 22 11.03 -25.30 -3.83
N LYS A 23 11.63 -26.48 -3.61
CA LYS A 23 10.94 -27.65 -2.99
C LYS A 23 10.44 -27.38 -1.58
N VAL A 24 11.15 -26.58 -0.80
CA VAL A 24 10.75 -26.29 0.59
C VAL A 24 9.50 -25.40 0.57
N ARG A 25 9.47 -24.38 -0.27
CA ARG A 25 8.29 -23.52 -0.46
C ARG A 25 7.11 -24.28 -1.05
N MET A 26 7.39 -25.18 -2.00
CA MET A 26 6.36 -26.03 -2.58
C MET A 26 5.65 -26.86 -1.49
N THR A 27 6.41 -27.55 -0.62
CA THR A 27 5.85 -28.35 0.48
C THR A 27 5.03 -27.47 1.45
N GLN A 28 5.55 -26.29 1.82
CA GLN A 28 4.80 -25.36 2.67
C GLN A 28 3.46 -24.94 2.06
N LEU A 29 3.44 -24.63 0.76
CA LEU A 29 2.21 -24.27 0.06
C LEU A 29 1.19 -25.39 0.02
N GLN A 30 1.64 -26.63 -0.19
CA GLN A 30 0.78 -27.83 -0.19
C GLN A 30 0.20 -28.15 1.19
N ASP A 31 0.98 -27.89 2.26
CA ASP A 31 0.53 -28.13 3.63
C ASP A 31 -0.45 -27.04 4.13
N GLU A 32 -0.29 -25.79 3.66
CA GLU A 32 -1.05 -24.64 4.15
C GLU A 32 -2.30 -24.34 3.33
N LEU A 33 -2.32 -24.70 2.03
CA LEU A 33 -3.35 -24.27 1.09
C LEU A 33 -3.91 -25.46 0.30
N ASP A 34 -5.21 -25.42 0.06
CA ASP A 34 -5.89 -26.39 -0.84
C ASP A 34 -5.79 -25.87 -2.29
N ILE A 35 -4.59 -26.04 -2.89
CA ILE A 35 -4.26 -25.60 -4.24
C ILE A 35 -3.39 -26.63 -4.96
N MET A 36 -3.39 -26.61 -6.29
CA MET A 36 -2.45 -27.39 -7.07
C MET A 36 -1.07 -26.72 -7.05
N VAL A 37 -0.01 -27.47 -6.73
CA VAL A 37 1.38 -26.97 -6.79
C VAL A 37 2.21 -27.88 -7.67
N ILE A 38 2.90 -27.30 -8.66
CA ILE A 38 3.76 -27.97 -9.64
C ILE A 38 5.21 -27.51 -9.44
N GLU A 39 6.13 -28.48 -9.31
CA GLU A 39 7.56 -28.20 -9.24
C GLU A 39 8.10 -27.81 -10.62
N GLY A 40 8.72 -26.63 -10.72
CA GLY A 40 9.39 -26.26 -11.95
C GLY A 40 9.68 -24.78 -12.12
N ASN A 41 10.34 -24.47 -13.23
CA ASN A 41 10.62 -23.10 -13.64
C ASN A 41 9.41 -22.51 -14.38
N GLY A 42 8.89 -21.38 -13.89
CA GLY A 42 7.75 -20.67 -14.48
C GLY A 42 7.97 -20.14 -15.92
N ALA A 43 9.21 -20.09 -16.39
CA ALA A 43 9.51 -19.76 -17.79
C ALA A 43 9.54 -21.02 -18.71
N SER A 44 9.38 -22.24 -18.18
CA SER A 44 9.40 -23.46 -18.98
C SER A 44 8.05 -23.72 -19.64
N PRO A 45 7.97 -23.76 -20.99
CA PRO A 45 6.71 -24.05 -21.69
C PRO A 45 6.10 -25.40 -21.30
N ARG A 46 6.95 -26.43 -21.04
CA ARG A 46 6.49 -27.74 -20.60
C ARG A 46 5.81 -27.67 -19.23
N VAL A 47 6.41 -26.97 -18.27
CA VAL A 47 5.86 -26.80 -16.92
C VAL A 47 4.56 -25.99 -16.95
N LEU A 48 4.51 -24.94 -17.77
CA LEU A 48 3.30 -24.14 -17.97
C LEU A 48 2.17 -24.95 -18.61
N ALA A 49 2.48 -25.85 -19.56
CA ALA A 49 1.48 -26.77 -20.13
C ALA A 49 0.96 -27.77 -19.10
N GLU A 50 1.85 -28.35 -18.26
CA GLU A 50 1.47 -29.22 -17.14
C GLU A 50 0.60 -28.46 -16.12
N ALA A 51 0.83 -27.16 -15.93
CA ALA A 51 0.04 -26.29 -15.07
C ALA A 51 -1.31 -25.87 -15.66
N GLY A 52 -1.65 -26.26 -16.88
CA GLY A 52 -2.93 -25.98 -17.51
C GLY A 52 -3.04 -24.58 -18.11
N ILE A 53 -1.96 -24.02 -18.64
CA ILE A 53 -1.93 -22.65 -19.19
C ILE A 53 -2.99 -22.41 -20.28
N ASP A 54 -3.37 -23.45 -21.04
CA ASP A 54 -4.38 -23.36 -22.12
C ASP A 54 -5.81 -23.11 -21.58
N GLN A 55 -6.05 -23.35 -20.29
CA GLN A 55 -7.35 -23.17 -19.62
C GLN A 55 -7.29 -22.03 -18.59
N CYS A 56 -6.20 -21.29 -18.57
CA CYS A 56 -5.95 -20.25 -17.58
C CYS A 56 -6.63 -18.93 -17.98
N ASP A 57 -7.42 -18.34 -17.08
CA ASP A 57 -8.03 -17.02 -17.28
C ASP A 57 -7.08 -15.88 -16.92
N LEU A 58 -6.21 -16.12 -15.92
CA LEU A 58 -5.27 -15.15 -15.39
C LEU A 58 -3.95 -15.79 -15.03
N MET A 59 -2.88 -15.29 -15.60
CA MET A 59 -1.52 -15.70 -15.28
C MET A 59 -0.79 -14.58 -14.54
N MET A 60 -0.17 -14.92 -13.40
CA MET A 60 0.62 -14.01 -12.59
C MET A 60 2.06 -14.52 -12.46
N ALA A 61 3.01 -13.85 -13.09
CA ALA A 61 4.43 -14.13 -13.00
C ALA A 61 5.07 -13.25 -11.92
N LEU A 62 5.29 -13.83 -10.73
CA LEU A 62 5.66 -13.09 -9.52
C LEU A 62 6.95 -13.62 -8.87
N THR A 63 7.85 -14.19 -9.66
CA THR A 63 9.15 -14.67 -9.19
C THR A 63 10.09 -13.49 -8.88
N ASN A 64 11.28 -13.81 -8.38
CA ASN A 64 12.30 -12.80 -8.10
C ASN A 64 13.16 -12.43 -9.32
N SER A 65 12.92 -13.04 -10.51
CA SER A 65 13.63 -12.72 -11.76
C SER A 65 12.66 -12.06 -12.74
N ASP A 66 12.97 -10.84 -13.16
CA ASP A 66 12.21 -10.09 -14.15
C ASP A 66 12.15 -10.84 -15.47
N GLU A 67 13.28 -11.46 -15.89
CA GLU A 67 13.38 -12.20 -17.17
C GLU A 67 12.46 -13.43 -17.15
N ILE A 68 12.42 -14.20 -16.04
CA ILE A 68 11.51 -15.33 -15.88
C ILE A 68 10.06 -14.85 -15.98
N ASN A 69 9.73 -13.76 -15.31
CA ASN A 69 8.38 -13.20 -15.30
C ASN A 69 7.94 -12.73 -16.69
N LEU A 70 8.82 -12.07 -17.42
CA LEU A 70 8.53 -11.60 -18.77
C LEU A 70 8.43 -12.76 -19.77
N VAL A 71 9.34 -13.76 -19.71
CA VAL A 71 9.28 -14.95 -20.58
C VAL A 71 8.02 -15.77 -20.32
N ALA A 72 7.63 -15.95 -19.05
CA ALA A 72 6.40 -16.61 -18.66
C ALA A 72 5.17 -15.88 -19.25
N SER A 73 5.15 -14.54 -19.18
CA SER A 73 4.06 -13.71 -19.71
C SER A 73 3.97 -13.77 -21.23
N ILE A 74 5.12 -13.79 -21.93
CA ILE A 74 5.17 -14.00 -23.40
C ILE A 74 4.60 -15.37 -23.76
N SER A 75 4.94 -16.42 -22.99
CA SER A 75 4.39 -17.76 -23.18
C SER A 75 2.87 -17.77 -22.98
N ALA A 76 2.37 -17.16 -21.92
CA ALA A 76 0.93 -17.02 -21.66
C ALA A 76 0.20 -16.24 -22.78
N CYS A 77 0.83 -15.21 -23.33
CA CYS A 77 0.29 -14.47 -24.47
C CYS A 77 0.14 -15.38 -25.71
N LYS A 78 1.10 -16.28 -25.98
CA LYS A 78 1.04 -17.24 -27.08
C LYS A 78 -0.05 -18.30 -26.91
N HIS A 79 -0.40 -18.61 -25.65
CA HIS A 79 -1.51 -19.50 -25.30
C HIS A 79 -2.86 -18.76 -25.18
N ASN A 80 -2.92 -17.47 -25.56
CA ASN A 80 -4.10 -16.62 -25.52
C ASN A 80 -4.71 -16.49 -24.11
N VAL A 81 -3.90 -16.57 -23.05
CA VAL A 81 -4.38 -16.28 -21.69
C VAL A 81 -4.94 -14.86 -21.67
N PRO A 82 -6.20 -14.65 -21.23
CA PRO A 82 -6.86 -13.34 -21.30
C PRO A 82 -6.12 -12.25 -20.54
N PHE A 83 -5.63 -12.56 -19.33
CA PHE A 83 -4.99 -11.59 -18.47
C PHE A 83 -3.62 -12.05 -17.95
N LYS A 84 -2.62 -11.16 -18.02
CA LYS A 84 -1.24 -11.46 -17.66
C LYS A 84 -0.66 -10.34 -16.83
N ILE A 85 -0.19 -10.68 -15.63
CA ILE A 85 0.47 -9.78 -14.69
C ILE A 85 1.91 -10.22 -14.53
N ALA A 86 2.86 -9.30 -14.62
CA ALA A 86 4.27 -9.58 -14.37
C ALA A 86 4.86 -8.63 -13.33
N ARG A 87 5.58 -9.21 -12.35
CA ARG A 87 6.43 -8.45 -11.45
C ARG A 87 7.72 -8.08 -12.16
N VAL A 88 8.12 -6.81 -12.04
CA VAL A 88 9.44 -6.32 -12.45
C VAL A 88 10.02 -5.44 -11.36
N SER A 89 11.30 -5.63 -11.07
CA SER A 89 12.05 -4.84 -10.09
C SER A 89 12.97 -3.81 -10.75
N ASN A 90 13.28 -3.98 -12.06
CA ASN A 90 14.04 -3.02 -12.83
C ASN A 90 13.09 -1.99 -13.47
N MET A 91 13.35 -0.70 -13.20
CA MET A 91 12.55 0.40 -13.77
C MET A 91 12.65 0.52 -15.28
N ASP A 92 13.71 0.02 -15.90
CA ASP A 92 13.84 0.00 -17.36
C ASP A 92 12.71 -0.81 -18.04
N TYR A 93 12.21 -1.84 -17.33
CA TYR A 93 11.03 -2.59 -17.77
C TYR A 93 9.71 -1.94 -17.35
N TYR A 94 9.72 -1.12 -16.31
CA TYR A 94 8.51 -0.49 -15.77
C TYR A 94 8.16 0.82 -16.49
N LEU A 95 9.18 1.62 -16.81
CA LEU A 95 9.07 2.87 -17.58
C LEU A 95 9.42 2.57 -19.05
N LEU A 96 8.53 1.83 -19.70
CA LEU A 96 8.76 1.40 -21.08
C LEU A 96 8.75 2.58 -22.06
N ASP A 97 9.76 2.66 -22.88
CA ASP A 97 9.84 3.56 -24.03
C ASP A 97 8.95 3.05 -25.20
N ASP A 98 8.75 3.90 -26.21
CA ASP A 98 7.87 3.63 -27.35
C ASP A 98 8.17 2.32 -28.09
N TRP A 99 9.43 1.85 -28.10
CA TRP A 99 9.85 0.63 -28.81
C TRP A 99 9.56 -0.66 -28.04
N LEU A 100 9.46 -0.59 -26.70
CA LEU A 100 9.13 -1.73 -25.83
C LEU A 100 7.89 -1.36 -25.02
N SER A 101 6.74 -1.90 -25.36
CA SER A 101 5.48 -1.66 -24.67
C SER A 101 5.04 -2.89 -23.89
N THR A 102 4.19 -2.71 -22.87
CA THR A 102 3.53 -3.82 -22.16
C THR A 102 2.85 -4.78 -23.14
N LYS A 103 2.24 -4.24 -24.21
CA LYS A 103 1.58 -5.02 -25.25
C LYS A 103 2.58 -5.87 -26.05
N SER A 104 3.78 -5.37 -26.36
CA SER A 104 4.83 -6.14 -27.06
C SER A 104 5.41 -7.24 -26.18
N LEU A 105 5.45 -7.03 -24.85
CA LEU A 105 5.83 -8.04 -23.87
C LEU A 105 4.71 -9.05 -23.56
N GLY A 106 3.51 -8.83 -24.11
CA GLY A 106 2.35 -9.68 -23.82
C GLY A 106 1.87 -9.58 -22.38
N VAL A 107 2.09 -8.45 -21.72
CA VAL A 107 1.72 -8.20 -20.32
C VAL A 107 0.61 -7.16 -20.27
N ASP A 108 -0.42 -7.39 -19.45
CA ASP A 108 -1.52 -6.45 -19.26
C ASP A 108 -1.27 -5.51 -18.07
N LEU A 109 -0.51 -5.98 -17.07
CA LEU A 109 -0.11 -5.19 -15.91
C LEU A 109 1.32 -5.54 -15.50
N LEU A 110 2.21 -4.55 -15.50
CA LEU A 110 3.50 -4.61 -14.82
C LEU A 110 3.35 -4.06 -13.40
N VAL A 111 3.95 -4.74 -12.43
CA VAL A 111 3.93 -4.32 -11.03
C VAL A 111 5.34 -4.33 -10.44
N ASN A 112 5.69 -3.28 -9.72
CA ASN A 112 6.97 -3.15 -9.02
C ASN A 112 6.69 -2.97 -7.51
N PRO A 113 7.00 -3.96 -6.67
CA PRO A 113 6.66 -3.92 -5.24
C PRO A 113 7.27 -2.73 -4.50
N GLU A 114 8.51 -2.40 -4.82
CA GLU A 114 9.25 -1.34 -4.16
C GLU A 114 8.69 0.04 -4.57
N PHE A 115 8.30 0.20 -5.82
CA PHE A 115 7.67 1.41 -6.33
C PHE A 115 6.25 1.60 -5.77
N GLU A 116 5.44 0.54 -5.73
CA GLU A 116 4.09 0.57 -5.13
C GLU A 116 4.15 0.92 -3.64
N CYS A 117 5.13 0.38 -2.92
CA CYS A 117 5.37 0.72 -1.51
C CYS A 117 5.75 2.21 -1.35
N ALA A 118 6.64 2.72 -2.20
CA ALA A 118 7.00 4.14 -2.19
C ALA A 118 5.80 5.05 -2.51
N LEU A 119 4.92 4.65 -3.43
CA LEU A 119 3.66 5.34 -3.72
C LEU A 119 2.72 5.37 -2.51
N GLN A 120 2.61 4.24 -1.80
CA GLN A 120 1.81 4.16 -0.58
C GLN A 120 2.34 5.11 0.50
N ILE A 121 3.67 5.12 0.74
CA ILE A 121 4.30 6.05 1.70
C ILE A 121 4.05 7.50 1.27
N ARG A 122 4.28 7.84 0.00
CA ARG A 122 4.00 9.19 -0.53
C ARG A 122 2.56 9.62 -0.27
N ASN A 123 1.60 8.74 -0.47
CA ASN A 123 0.19 9.04 -0.23
C ASN A 123 -0.07 9.31 1.26
N LEU A 124 0.48 8.51 2.16
CA LEU A 124 0.42 8.74 3.62
C LEU A 124 1.03 10.09 4.01
N LEU A 125 2.19 10.45 3.43
CA LEU A 125 2.83 11.74 3.69
C LEU A 125 2.04 12.94 3.14
N SER A 126 1.24 12.75 2.10
CA SER A 126 0.36 13.80 1.56
C SER A 126 -0.83 14.11 2.48
N VAL A 127 -1.15 13.18 3.39
CA VAL A 127 -2.27 13.26 4.33
C VAL A 127 -1.79 12.88 5.74
N PRO A 128 -0.94 13.72 6.38
CA PRO A 128 -0.30 13.40 7.65
C PRO A 128 -1.31 13.11 8.75
N GLY A 129 -1.08 12.03 9.53
CA GLY A 129 -1.98 11.59 10.60
C GLY A 129 -3.08 10.62 10.15
N ALA A 130 -3.25 10.41 8.82
CA ALA A 130 -4.04 9.29 8.34
C ALA A 130 -3.23 7.98 8.45
N THR A 131 -3.89 6.91 8.88
CA THR A 131 -3.31 5.56 8.93
C THR A 131 -3.42 4.82 7.61
N ASP A 132 -4.45 5.18 6.83
CA ASP A 132 -4.75 4.60 5.53
C ASP A 132 -5.21 5.70 4.58
N VAL A 133 -4.79 5.62 3.34
CA VAL A 133 -5.20 6.56 2.29
C VAL A 133 -5.42 5.80 0.99
N ALA A 134 -6.61 5.98 0.39
CA ALA A 134 -6.88 5.50 -0.95
C ALA A 134 -7.54 6.59 -1.80
N GLU A 135 -7.21 6.60 -3.09
CA GLU A 135 -7.74 7.56 -4.04
C GLU A 135 -8.91 6.97 -4.84
N PHE A 136 -9.97 7.76 -4.99
CA PHE A 136 -11.17 7.45 -5.75
C PHE A 136 -11.50 8.58 -6.75
N GLY A 137 -12.28 8.27 -7.76
CA GLY A 137 -12.70 9.27 -8.76
C GLY A 137 -11.55 9.92 -9.50
N GLY A 138 -10.47 9.17 -9.78
CA GLY A 138 -9.27 9.71 -10.40
C GLY A 138 -8.51 10.71 -9.51
N GLY A 139 -8.51 10.49 -8.20
CA GLY A 139 -7.80 11.31 -7.20
C GLY A 139 -8.60 12.51 -6.69
N ARG A 140 -9.85 12.69 -7.12
CA ARG A 140 -10.73 13.78 -6.64
C ARG A 140 -11.27 13.52 -5.24
N ALA A 141 -11.62 12.30 -4.93
CA ALA A 141 -12.05 11.87 -3.61
C ALA A 141 -10.98 11.01 -2.94
N LEU A 142 -10.89 11.12 -1.63
CA LEU A 142 -9.97 10.36 -0.80
C LEU A 142 -10.75 9.55 0.23
N LEU A 143 -10.32 8.33 0.46
CA LEU A 143 -10.65 7.56 1.64
C LEU A 143 -9.51 7.73 2.64
N LEU A 144 -9.84 8.09 3.86
CA LEU A 144 -8.90 8.34 4.95
C LEU A 144 -9.26 7.48 6.13
N GLY A 145 -8.30 6.71 6.65
CA GLY A 145 -8.38 6.12 7.99
C GLY A 145 -7.88 7.14 9.02
N LEU A 146 -8.74 7.57 9.94
CA LEU A 146 -8.41 8.53 10.99
C LEU A 146 -8.84 8.00 12.36
N GLU A 147 -8.05 8.28 13.39
CA GLU A 147 -8.41 7.96 14.77
C GLU A 147 -9.11 9.15 15.42
N VAL A 148 -10.25 8.91 16.05
CA VAL A 148 -11.03 9.92 16.78
C VAL A 148 -10.32 10.24 18.08
N GLN A 149 -9.87 11.48 18.25
CA GLN A 149 -9.16 11.94 19.44
C GLN A 149 -10.10 12.20 20.61
N GLU A 150 -9.59 12.11 21.84
CA GLU A 150 -10.31 12.57 23.01
C GLU A 150 -10.67 14.06 22.88
N GLY A 151 -11.95 14.40 23.15
CA GLY A 151 -12.44 15.78 23.00
C GLY A 151 -12.69 16.21 21.57
N ALA A 152 -12.59 15.31 20.57
CA ALA A 152 -12.96 15.61 19.20
C ALA A 152 -14.44 16.08 19.09
N PRO A 153 -14.75 17.02 18.20
CA PRO A 153 -16.12 17.56 18.04
C PRO A 153 -17.17 16.50 17.70
N CYS A 154 -16.75 15.34 17.20
CA CYS A 154 -17.63 14.24 16.82
C CYS A 154 -17.93 13.25 17.95
N VAL A 155 -17.24 13.36 19.11
CA VAL A 155 -17.41 12.40 20.21
C VAL A 155 -18.75 12.62 20.91
N GLY A 156 -19.50 11.52 21.06
CA GLY A 156 -20.76 11.49 21.81
C GLY A 156 -22.00 11.91 21.03
N GLU A 157 -21.88 12.54 19.86
CA GLU A 157 -23.00 12.85 18.98
C GLU A 157 -23.29 11.71 18.00
N SER A 158 -24.53 11.54 17.59
CA SER A 158 -24.88 10.62 16.51
C SER A 158 -24.56 11.23 15.14
N LEU A 159 -24.28 10.41 14.15
CA LEU A 159 -24.01 10.89 12.79
C LEU A 159 -25.19 11.67 12.21
N MET A 160 -26.42 11.36 12.62
CA MET A 160 -27.62 12.09 12.20
C MET A 160 -27.68 13.49 12.84
N GLU A 161 -27.37 13.62 14.16
CA GLU A 161 -27.32 14.91 14.86
C GLU A 161 -26.23 15.80 14.24
N MET A 162 -25.06 15.21 13.96
CA MET A 162 -23.96 15.88 13.28
C MET A 162 -24.34 16.33 11.86
N GLY A 163 -25.03 15.48 11.09
CA GLY A 163 -25.51 15.81 9.74
C GLY A 163 -26.47 17.00 9.72
N ILE A 164 -27.29 17.17 10.76
CA ILE A 164 -28.18 18.33 10.91
C ILE A 164 -27.41 19.59 11.31
N ARG A 165 -26.44 19.47 12.25
CA ARG A 165 -25.67 20.59 12.77
C ARG A 165 -24.73 21.21 11.74
N LEU A 166 -24.20 20.35 10.89
CA LEU A 166 -23.16 20.73 9.96
C LEU A 166 -23.76 20.80 8.52
N GLU A 167 -24.75 21.62 8.28
CA GLU A 167 -25.64 21.73 7.11
C GLU A 167 -25.04 21.43 5.71
N HIS A 168 -23.70 21.43 5.55
CA HIS A 168 -22.99 21.07 4.33
C HIS A 168 -21.71 20.30 4.68
N HIS A 169 -21.81 18.93 4.72
CA HIS A 169 -20.62 18.08 4.85
C HIS A 169 -20.28 17.49 3.51
N ASP A 170 -19.08 17.82 3.05
CA ASP A 170 -18.51 17.23 1.85
C ASP A 170 -17.65 16.01 2.19
N PHE A 171 -18.05 15.29 3.27
CA PHE A 171 -17.45 14.01 3.65
C PHE A 171 -18.48 13.03 4.23
N LEU A 172 -18.17 11.74 4.11
CA LEU A 172 -19.00 10.64 4.60
C LEU A 172 -18.17 9.71 5.48
N VAL A 173 -18.69 9.35 6.66
CA VAL A 173 -18.14 8.26 7.47
C VAL A 173 -18.64 6.94 6.90
N GLY A 174 -17.77 6.20 6.20
CA GLY A 174 -18.12 4.96 5.51
C GLY A 174 -18.03 3.73 6.41
N SER A 175 -17.13 3.73 7.40
CA SER A 175 -16.91 2.61 8.30
C SER A 175 -16.28 3.07 9.60
N ILE A 176 -16.48 2.29 10.66
CA ILE A 176 -15.88 2.47 11.99
C ILE A 176 -15.25 1.15 12.41
N SER A 177 -14.01 1.18 12.85
CA SER A 177 -13.38 0.05 13.54
C SER A 177 -13.28 0.39 15.02
N ARG A 178 -14.02 -0.35 15.85
CA ARG A 178 -14.09 -0.21 17.31
C ARG A 178 -13.72 -1.52 17.97
N SER A 179 -12.68 -1.53 18.79
CA SER A 179 -12.21 -2.73 19.51
C SER A 179 -11.96 -3.93 18.58
N GLY A 180 -11.42 -3.67 17.38
CA GLY A 180 -11.11 -4.71 16.39
C GLY A 180 -12.31 -5.26 15.61
N ARG A 181 -13.50 -4.64 15.71
CA ARG A 181 -14.69 -4.98 14.93
C ARG A 181 -15.05 -3.86 13.98
N THR A 182 -15.41 -4.23 12.76
CA THR A 182 -15.88 -3.29 11.74
C THR A 182 -17.39 -3.08 11.87
N LEU A 183 -17.81 -1.81 11.96
CA LEU A 183 -19.19 -1.37 12.01
C LEU A 183 -19.47 -0.52 10.77
N ILE A 184 -20.57 -0.81 10.08
CA ILE A 184 -21.10 0.09 9.05
C ILE A 184 -22.05 1.07 9.75
N PRO A 185 -21.70 2.37 9.80
CA PRO A 185 -22.47 3.32 10.57
C PRO A 185 -23.84 3.62 9.95
N THR A 186 -24.77 3.96 10.84
CA THR A 186 -26.10 4.45 10.46
C THR A 186 -26.35 5.79 11.17
N GLY A 187 -27.41 6.50 10.81
CA GLY A 187 -27.72 7.81 11.41
C GLY A 187 -27.67 7.85 12.95
N PRO A 188 -28.23 6.87 13.70
CA PRO A 188 -28.15 6.79 15.16
C PRO A 188 -26.77 6.43 15.72
N THR A 189 -25.80 6.00 14.89
CA THR A 189 -24.47 5.59 15.38
C THR A 189 -23.75 6.78 16.00
N ARG A 190 -23.22 6.58 17.23
CA ARG A 190 -22.42 7.57 17.95
C ARG A 190 -20.94 7.23 17.86
N LEU A 191 -20.10 8.25 17.63
CA LEU A 191 -18.65 8.10 17.62
C LEU A 191 -18.10 8.20 19.05
N GLU A 192 -17.05 7.42 19.30
CA GLU A 192 -16.35 7.38 20.59
C GLU A 192 -14.87 7.71 20.39
N ALA A 193 -14.24 8.27 21.42
CA ALA A 193 -12.79 8.45 21.38
C ALA A 193 -12.07 7.10 21.22
N GLY A 194 -11.05 7.04 20.40
CA GLY A 194 -10.35 5.82 20.04
C GLY A 194 -11.00 5.00 18.93
N ASP A 195 -12.15 5.44 18.39
CA ASP A 195 -12.67 4.86 17.15
C ASP A 195 -11.69 5.13 16.01
N HIS A 196 -11.40 4.12 15.21
CA HIS A 196 -10.73 4.29 13.94
C HIS A 196 -11.79 4.36 12.84
N ILE A 197 -11.97 5.53 12.26
CA ILE A 197 -13.03 5.77 11.27
C ILE A 197 -12.46 5.95 9.87
N TYR A 198 -13.20 5.48 8.88
CA TYR A 198 -12.89 5.67 7.48
C TYR A 198 -13.82 6.74 6.89
N ILE A 199 -13.22 7.88 6.52
CA ILE A 199 -13.93 9.02 5.94
C ILE A 199 -13.65 9.07 4.44
N ILE A 200 -14.71 9.25 3.65
CA ILE A 200 -14.61 9.59 2.24
C ILE A 200 -14.90 11.07 2.09
N CYS A 201 -13.97 11.85 1.54
CA CYS A 201 -14.13 13.27 1.30
C CYS A 201 -13.49 13.71 -0.02
N LEU A 202 -13.89 14.87 -0.53
CA LEU A 202 -13.15 15.54 -1.58
C LEU A 202 -11.83 16.09 -1.03
N ARG A 203 -10.80 16.15 -1.87
CA ARG A 203 -9.46 16.62 -1.47
C ARG A 203 -9.46 18.04 -0.87
N GLU A 204 -10.37 18.89 -1.32
CA GLU A 204 -10.54 20.27 -0.83
C GLU A 204 -11.15 20.36 0.58
N HIS A 205 -11.85 19.30 1.03
CA HIS A 205 -12.48 19.20 2.36
C HIS A 205 -11.69 18.39 3.40
N LEU A 206 -10.42 18.10 3.11
CA LEU A 206 -9.53 17.37 4.02
C LEU A 206 -9.44 18.00 5.41
N ASP A 207 -9.29 19.32 5.48
CA ASP A 207 -9.12 20.02 6.75
C ASP A 207 -10.39 19.95 7.63
N GLU A 208 -11.56 19.81 7.03
CA GLU A 208 -12.82 19.62 7.73
C GLU A 208 -12.90 18.22 8.34
N ALA A 209 -12.51 17.19 7.58
CA ALA A 209 -12.43 15.81 8.06
C ALA A 209 -11.45 15.67 9.24
N TYR A 210 -10.31 16.36 9.18
CA TYR A 210 -9.36 16.38 10.30
C TYR A 210 -9.92 17.04 11.56
N LYS A 211 -10.49 18.23 11.40
CA LYS A 211 -11.13 18.96 12.53
C LYS A 211 -12.25 18.15 13.16
N PHE A 212 -13.02 17.42 12.35
CA PHE A 212 -14.06 16.53 12.81
C PHE A 212 -13.53 15.47 13.80
N CYS A 213 -12.36 14.91 13.51
CA CYS A 213 -11.70 13.92 14.38
C CYS A 213 -10.86 14.54 15.51
N GLY A 214 -10.86 15.86 15.67
CA GLY A 214 -10.01 16.55 16.66
C GLY A 214 -8.54 16.65 16.24
N LEU A 215 -8.24 16.43 14.96
CA LEU A 215 -6.89 16.46 14.42
C LEU A 215 -6.60 17.82 13.75
N VAL A 216 -5.32 18.18 13.71
CA VAL A 216 -4.81 19.34 12.97
C VAL A 216 -3.83 18.81 11.92
N ARG A 217 -4.11 19.09 10.66
CA ARG A 217 -3.22 18.72 9.57
C ARG A 217 -2.03 19.67 9.52
N GLN A 218 -0.83 19.14 9.70
CA GLN A 218 0.41 19.87 9.54
C GLN A 218 1.13 19.35 8.28
N PRO A 219 1.40 20.20 7.27
CA PRO A 219 2.11 19.77 6.08
C PRO A 219 3.54 19.36 6.41
N ILE A 220 3.97 18.25 5.86
CA ILE A 220 5.34 17.76 6.02
C ILE A 220 6.24 18.57 5.07
N THR A 221 7.25 19.23 5.64
CA THR A 221 8.23 20.02 4.90
C THR A 221 9.62 19.40 4.94
N ARG A 222 9.88 18.54 5.92
CA ARG A 222 11.13 17.80 6.10
C ARG A 222 10.84 16.33 6.37
N ALA A 223 11.63 15.45 5.78
CA ALA A 223 11.58 14.00 6.01
C ALA A 223 13.00 13.47 6.25
N MET A 224 13.14 12.53 7.20
CA MET A 224 14.36 11.75 7.42
C MET A 224 14.07 10.30 7.08
N ILE A 225 14.94 9.70 6.27
CA ILE A 225 14.81 8.32 5.79
C ILE A 225 16.04 7.53 6.26
N LEU A 226 15.81 6.35 6.81
CA LEU A 226 16.88 5.42 7.14
C LEU A 226 16.92 4.27 6.15
N GLY A 227 18.10 4.02 5.58
CA GLY A 227 18.40 2.94 4.64
C GLY A 227 18.16 3.32 3.18
N GLY A 228 19.18 3.10 2.34
CA GLY A 228 19.20 3.36 0.90
C GLY A 228 18.55 2.25 0.06
N SER A 229 17.43 1.70 0.50
CA SER A 229 16.70 0.67 -0.23
C SER A 229 16.09 1.22 -1.54
N LYS A 230 15.68 0.33 -2.46
CA LYS A 230 14.94 0.75 -3.67
C LYS A 230 13.68 1.55 -3.34
N VAL A 231 12.99 1.21 -2.25
CA VAL A 231 11.82 1.96 -1.76
C VAL A 231 12.23 3.39 -1.44
N SER A 232 13.35 3.56 -0.73
CA SER A 232 13.89 4.89 -0.36
C SER A 232 14.25 5.72 -1.59
N VAL A 233 14.90 5.13 -2.59
CA VAL A 233 15.27 5.82 -3.84
C VAL A 233 14.04 6.34 -4.57
N TYR A 234 13.03 5.48 -4.77
CA TYR A 234 11.79 5.91 -5.44
C TYR A 234 11.07 6.98 -4.65
N LEU A 235 11.03 6.83 -3.33
CA LEU A 235 10.40 7.79 -2.44
C LEU A 235 11.13 9.14 -2.46
N CYS A 236 12.46 9.16 -2.35
CA CYS A 236 13.25 10.40 -2.43
C CYS A 236 12.93 11.18 -3.70
N LYS A 237 12.94 10.53 -4.88
CA LYS A 237 12.57 11.16 -6.16
C LYS A 237 11.14 11.75 -6.16
N MET A 238 10.20 11.09 -5.45
CA MET A 238 8.83 11.62 -5.30
C MET A 238 8.79 12.81 -4.35
N LEU A 239 9.51 12.76 -3.22
CA LEU A 239 9.57 13.84 -2.23
C LEU A 239 10.28 15.09 -2.79
N GLU A 240 11.31 14.92 -3.60
CA GLU A 240 11.96 16.01 -4.33
C GLU A 240 10.97 16.78 -5.21
N ARG A 241 10.13 16.06 -5.97
CA ARG A 241 9.06 16.66 -6.78
C ARG A 241 8.00 17.38 -5.93
N MET A 242 7.75 16.89 -4.72
CA MET A 242 6.86 17.51 -3.73
C MET A 242 7.53 18.68 -2.99
N LYS A 243 8.83 18.96 -3.24
CA LYS A 243 9.64 19.98 -2.56
C LYS A 243 9.75 19.77 -1.04
N ILE A 244 9.73 18.52 -0.61
CA ILE A 244 10.00 18.11 0.78
C ILE A 244 11.52 17.95 0.92
N ARG A 245 12.12 18.63 1.87
CA ARG A 245 13.56 18.48 2.18
C ARG A 245 13.77 17.07 2.78
N THR A 246 14.63 16.30 2.14
CA THR A 246 14.84 14.90 2.52
C THR A 246 16.29 14.68 2.92
N THR A 247 16.49 14.07 4.08
CA THR A 247 17.78 13.52 4.54
C THR A 247 17.70 12.01 4.48
N LEU A 248 18.65 11.36 3.81
CA LEU A 248 18.76 9.90 3.71
C LEU A 248 20.05 9.43 4.37
N VAL A 249 19.92 8.60 5.41
CA VAL A 249 21.04 7.98 6.12
C VAL A 249 21.26 6.57 5.58
N GLU A 250 22.50 6.27 5.13
CA GLU A 250 22.88 4.97 4.59
C GLU A 250 24.21 4.52 5.23
N HIS A 251 24.26 3.26 5.68
CA HIS A 251 25.40 2.72 6.41
C HIS A 251 26.55 2.27 5.51
N ASP A 252 26.25 1.87 4.27
CA ASP A 252 27.27 1.46 3.30
C ASP A 252 27.76 2.67 2.52
N GLU A 253 29.04 3.00 2.65
CA GLU A 253 29.67 4.17 2.04
C GLU A 253 29.54 4.15 0.51
N SER A 254 29.76 2.98 -0.10
CA SER A 254 29.70 2.85 -1.56
C SER A 254 28.28 3.04 -2.10
N SER A 255 27.28 2.56 -1.36
CA SER A 255 25.87 2.78 -1.66
C SER A 255 25.50 4.25 -1.48
N ALA A 256 25.94 4.90 -0.41
CA ALA A 256 25.71 6.32 -0.18
C ALA A 256 26.28 7.19 -1.31
N GLU A 257 27.52 6.93 -1.76
CA GLU A 257 28.12 7.62 -2.90
C GLU A 257 27.32 7.42 -4.21
N ALA A 258 26.90 6.19 -4.49
CA ALA A 258 26.10 5.88 -5.68
C ALA A 258 24.75 6.61 -5.63
N LEU A 259 24.09 6.62 -4.47
CA LEU A 259 22.81 7.30 -4.26
C LEU A 259 22.95 8.83 -4.35
N ALA A 260 24.06 9.40 -3.86
CA ALA A 260 24.34 10.83 -4.00
C ALA A 260 24.50 11.27 -5.47
N ALA A 261 24.94 10.36 -6.33
CA ALA A 261 25.01 10.62 -7.77
C ALA A 261 23.65 10.45 -8.48
N GLU A 262 22.70 9.73 -7.88
CA GLU A 262 21.37 9.43 -8.47
C GLU A 262 20.27 10.42 -8.02
N LEU A 263 20.41 11.04 -6.84
CA LEU A 263 19.40 11.91 -6.22
C LEU A 263 19.83 13.38 -6.31
N ASP A 264 18.93 14.25 -6.77
CA ASP A 264 19.28 15.66 -7.08
C ASP A 264 19.23 16.59 -5.87
N ASN A 265 18.24 16.39 -4.96
CA ASN A 265 17.94 17.33 -3.87
C ASN A 265 17.79 16.63 -2.51
N THR A 266 18.26 15.39 -2.39
CA THR A 266 18.27 14.64 -1.14
C THR A 266 19.65 14.73 -0.48
N LEU A 267 19.70 15.13 0.78
CA LEU A 267 20.94 15.12 1.56
C LEU A 267 21.28 13.67 1.93
N LEU A 268 22.40 13.17 1.41
CA LEU A 268 22.93 11.83 1.74
C LEU A 268 23.91 11.94 2.92
N ILE A 269 23.73 11.06 3.89
CA ILE A 269 24.60 10.96 5.06
C ILE A 269 25.05 9.50 5.18
N HIS A 270 26.35 9.30 5.23
CA HIS A 270 26.92 8.03 5.59
C HIS A 270 26.92 7.88 7.11
N GLY A 271 26.22 6.88 7.63
CA GLY A 271 26.11 6.62 9.07
C GLY A 271 25.20 5.44 9.39
N GLU A 272 25.29 4.99 10.62
CA GLU A 272 24.48 3.87 11.11
C GLU A 272 23.03 4.30 11.34
N ALA A 273 22.09 3.44 10.95
CA ALA A 273 20.66 3.71 11.12
C ALA A 273 20.21 3.72 12.60
N THR A 274 21.07 3.40 13.54
CA THR A 274 20.82 3.43 14.99
C THR A 274 21.56 4.56 15.71
N ASP A 275 22.28 5.41 14.98
CA ASP A 275 23.03 6.55 15.54
C ASP A 275 22.09 7.75 15.76
N VAL A 276 21.52 7.80 16.96
CA VAL A 276 20.56 8.87 17.36
C VAL A 276 21.24 10.24 17.44
N GLU A 277 22.52 10.31 17.85
CA GLU A 277 23.26 11.58 17.92
C GLU A 277 23.41 12.18 16.50
N LEU A 278 23.65 11.34 15.51
CA LEU A 278 23.68 11.75 14.12
C LEU A 278 22.32 12.31 13.66
N TRP A 279 21.20 11.66 14.01
CA TRP A 279 19.89 12.18 13.63
C TRP A 279 19.56 13.52 14.28
N GLU A 280 19.94 13.71 15.56
CA GLU A 280 19.77 14.99 16.26
C GLU A 280 20.61 16.11 15.60
N MET A 281 21.85 15.83 15.24
CA MET A 281 22.69 16.80 14.51
C MET A 281 22.11 17.19 13.16
N GLU A 282 21.42 16.26 12.49
CA GLU A 282 20.79 16.47 11.18
C GLU A 282 19.33 16.95 11.27
N GLY A 283 18.87 17.33 12.46
CA GLY A 283 17.62 18.01 12.68
C GLY A 283 16.42 17.10 12.84
N LEU A 284 16.55 15.98 13.55
CA LEU A 284 15.45 15.08 13.90
C LEU A 284 14.27 15.84 14.52
N ASP A 285 14.53 16.78 15.44
CA ASP A 285 13.50 17.56 16.13
C ASP A 285 12.68 18.51 15.21
N GLU A 286 13.23 18.83 14.03
CA GLU A 286 12.55 19.65 13.03
C GLU A 286 11.90 18.81 11.91
N THR A 287 12.03 17.48 12.03
CA THR A 287 11.55 16.52 11.03
C THR A 287 10.05 16.28 11.20
N GLY A 288 9.28 16.49 10.13
CA GLY A 288 7.85 16.22 10.10
C GLY A 288 7.51 14.74 9.87
N ALA A 289 8.41 14.00 9.22
CA ALA A 289 8.26 12.58 8.96
C ALA A 289 9.57 11.82 9.08
N PHE A 290 9.55 10.71 9.81
CA PHE A 290 10.67 9.78 9.96
C PHE A 290 10.29 8.42 9.36
N LEU A 291 11.12 7.92 8.45
CA LEU A 291 10.82 6.77 7.60
C LEU A 291 11.93 5.75 7.74
N ALA A 292 11.68 4.71 8.53
CA ALA A 292 12.62 3.60 8.73
C ALA A 292 12.40 2.56 7.62
N LEU A 293 13.27 2.58 6.60
CA LEU A 293 13.13 1.80 5.36
C LEU A 293 14.37 0.94 5.08
N THR A 294 15.07 0.51 6.14
CA THR A 294 16.16 -0.45 6.02
C THR A 294 15.66 -1.85 5.65
N ARG A 295 16.56 -2.82 5.49
CA ARG A 295 16.19 -4.22 5.24
C ARG A 295 15.94 -5.03 6.50
N ASP A 296 16.12 -4.43 7.66
CA ASP A 296 15.95 -5.07 8.96
C ASP A 296 14.67 -4.56 9.65
N ASP A 297 13.70 -5.44 9.82
CA ASP A 297 12.39 -5.11 10.41
C ASP A 297 12.51 -4.66 11.87
N GLU A 298 13.41 -5.28 12.64
CA GLU A 298 13.65 -4.98 14.04
C GLU A 298 14.30 -3.60 14.20
N GLU A 299 15.28 -3.29 13.34
CA GLU A 299 15.90 -1.98 13.27
C GLU A 299 14.88 -0.90 12.88
N ASN A 300 14.03 -1.15 11.90
CA ASN A 300 12.98 -0.23 11.48
C ASN A 300 11.99 0.07 12.60
N LEU A 301 11.58 -0.95 13.37
CA LEU A 301 10.69 -0.77 14.51
C LEU A 301 11.35 0.01 15.65
N LEU A 302 12.60 -0.33 15.99
CA LEU A 302 13.34 0.32 17.06
C LEU A 302 13.61 1.80 16.73
N SER A 303 14.12 2.08 15.55
CA SER A 303 14.35 3.44 15.06
C SER A 303 13.08 4.27 15.02
N GLY A 304 11.98 3.66 14.55
CA GLY A 304 10.67 4.30 14.57
C GLY A 304 10.19 4.64 15.98
N LEU A 305 10.40 3.76 16.97
CA LEU A 305 10.05 4.02 18.36
C LEU A 305 10.89 5.17 18.95
N ILE A 306 12.18 5.22 18.64
CA ILE A 306 13.07 6.31 19.06
C ILE A 306 12.60 7.65 18.48
N ALA A 307 12.36 7.70 17.15
CA ALA A 307 11.86 8.91 16.51
C ALA A 307 10.51 9.38 17.09
N LYS A 308 9.64 8.45 17.47
CA LYS A 308 8.38 8.77 18.15
C LYS A 308 8.61 9.37 19.54
N ASN A 309 9.60 8.88 20.26
CA ASN A 309 10.00 9.44 21.57
C ASN A 309 10.57 10.86 21.46
N HIS A 310 11.15 11.22 20.31
CA HIS A 310 11.56 12.59 19.94
C HIS A 310 10.40 13.44 19.39
N ASN A 311 9.16 12.98 19.54
CA ASN A 311 7.94 13.67 19.13
C ASN A 311 7.83 13.92 17.61
N VAL A 312 8.48 13.12 16.77
CA VAL A 312 8.27 13.21 15.32
C VAL A 312 6.80 12.90 15.00
N PRO A 313 6.10 13.80 14.29
CA PRO A 313 4.65 13.66 14.09
C PRO A 313 4.26 12.41 13.32
N VAL A 314 4.98 12.11 12.25
CA VAL A 314 4.70 10.95 11.37
C VAL A 314 5.89 10.01 11.37
N VAL A 315 5.66 8.77 11.81
CA VAL A 315 6.67 7.70 11.80
C VAL A 315 6.14 6.51 11.02
N ILE A 316 6.87 6.10 9.97
CA ILE A 316 6.52 4.96 9.13
C ILE A 316 7.68 3.96 9.15
N ALA A 317 7.37 2.68 9.37
CA ALA A 317 8.33 1.59 9.33
C ALA A 317 8.02 0.61 8.18
N LEU A 318 9.03 0.23 7.41
CA LEU A 318 8.94 -0.84 6.42
C LEU A 318 9.07 -2.18 7.13
N LEU A 319 8.11 -3.09 6.93
CA LEU A 319 8.09 -4.42 7.52
C LEU A 319 7.82 -5.49 6.46
N GLU A 320 8.73 -6.44 6.35
CA GLU A 320 8.58 -7.60 5.47
C GLU A 320 7.97 -8.82 6.21
N LYS A 321 8.12 -8.89 7.55
CA LYS A 321 7.53 -9.89 8.43
C LYS A 321 6.13 -9.44 8.85
N LEU A 322 5.10 -9.96 8.19
CA LEU A 322 3.72 -9.53 8.40
C LEU A 322 3.17 -9.77 9.82
N ASN A 323 3.76 -10.72 10.56
CA ASN A 323 3.43 -10.95 11.96
C ASN A 323 3.83 -9.78 12.89
N TYR A 324 4.66 -8.85 12.44
CA TYR A 324 5.02 -7.64 13.18
C TYR A 324 4.04 -6.49 12.97
N VAL A 325 3.30 -6.47 11.87
CA VAL A 325 2.32 -5.41 11.57
C VAL A 325 1.32 -5.15 12.70
N PRO A 326 0.73 -6.17 13.38
CA PRO A 326 -0.16 -5.93 14.51
C PRO A 326 0.50 -5.32 15.75
N LEU A 327 1.84 -5.37 15.84
CA LEU A 327 2.60 -4.84 16.97
C LEU A 327 2.92 -3.36 16.83
N VAL A 328 2.94 -2.84 15.61
CA VAL A 328 3.37 -1.46 15.26
C VAL A 328 2.66 -0.40 16.12
N ASN A 329 1.34 -0.42 16.16
CA ASN A 329 0.56 0.54 16.95
C ASN A 329 0.82 0.39 18.45
N LYS A 330 1.15 -0.83 18.94
CA LYS A 330 1.43 -1.10 20.34
C LYS A 330 2.77 -0.52 20.80
N VAL A 331 3.72 -0.40 19.87
CA VAL A 331 5.04 0.20 20.14
C VAL A 331 5.07 1.70 19.83
N GLY A 332 3.96 2.30 19.38
CA GLY A 332 3.84 3.74 19.18
C GLY A 332 4.25 4.24 17.78
N VAL A 333 4.63 3.37 16.86
CA VAL A 333 4.85 3.74 15.45
C VAL A 333 3.50 4.01 14.77
N ASN A 334 3.39 5.05 13.97
CA ASN A 334 2.11 5.45 13.38
C ASN A 334 1.59 4.43 12.36
N THR A 335 2.45 3.98 11.47
CA THR A 335 2.04 3.09 10.37
C THR A 335 3.19 2.18 9.96
N ALA A 336 2.87 0.92 9.66
CA ALA A 336 3.75 0.02 8.93
C ALA A 336 3.34 -0.05 7.47
N VAL A 337 4.34 -0.16 6.60
CA VAL A 337 4.16 -0.45 5.18
C VAL A 337 4.90 -1.73 4.83
N SER A 338 4.47 -2.41 3.78
CA SER A 338 5.15 -3.61 3.28
C SER A 338 5.08 -3.63 1.76
N SER A 339 6.23 -3.84 1.12
CA SER A 339 6.29 -3.96 -0.34
C SER A 339 5.48 -5.17 -0.84
N ARG A 340 5.38 -6.22 0.00
CA ARG A 340 4.56 -7.40 -0.30
C ARG A 340 3.06 -7.11 -0.28
N LEU A 341 2.59 -6.35 0.70
CA LEU A 341 1.16 -6.00 0.80
C LEU A 341 0.78 -4.98 -0.26
N ALA A 342 1.61 -3.98 -0.52
CA ALA A 342 1.36 -2.96 -1.53
C ALA A 342 1.09 -3.57 -2.91
N ILE A 343 1.89 -4.57 -3.30
CA ILE A 343 1.69 -5.24 -4.59
C ILE A 343 0.46 -6.17 -4.60
N VAL A 344 0.16 -6.84 -3.48
CA VAL A 344 -1.05 -7.68 -3.35
C VAL A 344 -2.29 -6.83 -3.58
N ASP A 345 -2.37 -5.67 -2.92
CA ASP A 345 -3.49 -4.73 -3.07
C ASP A 345 -3.61 -4.24 -4.52
N THR A 346 -2.49 -3.90 -5.16
CA THR A 346 -2.48 -3.45 -6.57
C THR A 346 -2.98 -4.54 -7.51
N ILE A 347 -2.51 -5.78 -7.33
CA ILE A 347 -2.95 -6.93 -8.14
C ILE A 347 -4.43 -7.24 -7.92
N LEU A 348 -4.89 -7.30 -6.67
CA LEU A 348 -6.30 -7.60 -6.37
C LEU A 348 -7.24 -6.52 -6.91
N LYS A 349 -6.86 -5.24 -6.82
CA LYS A 349 -7.59 -4.15 -7.48
C LYS A 349 -7.74 -4.39 -8.96
N TRP A 350 -6.69 -4.90 -9.61
CA TRP A 350 -6.70 -5.15 -11.05
C TRP A 350 -7.49 -6.42 -11.41
N VAL A 351 -7.31 -7.52 -10.67
CA VAL A 351 -8.01 -8.81 -10.91
C VAL A 351 -9.53 -8.65 -10.80
N ARG A 352 -9.98 -7.89 -9.81
CA ARG A 352 -11.41 -7.61 -9.59
C ARG A 352 -12.00 -6.63 -10.60
N ARG A 353 -11.20 -6.17 -11.57
CA ARG A 353 -11.63 -5.28 -12.66
C ARG A 353 -12.68 -5.93 -13.58
N GLY A 354 -13.96 -5.88 -13.17
CA GLY A 354 -15.06 -5.91 -14.15
C GLY A 354 -15.42 -4.47 -14.53
N ASN A 355 -16.15 -3.77 -13.62
CA ASN A 355 -16.44 -2.34 -13.69
C ASN A 355 -15.88 -1.59 -12.48
N ILE A 356 -14.91 -2.18 -11.78
CA ILE A 356 -14.29 -1.62 -10.57
C ILE A 356 -13.13 -0.72 -10.99
N LEU A 357 -13.16 0.54 -10.57
CA LEU A 357 -12.11 1.54 -10.82
C LEU A 357 -11.08 1.59 -9.69
N SER A 358 -11.56 1.49 -8.44
CA SER A 358 -10.74 1.54 -7.24
C SER A 358 -11.29 0.60 -6.17
N LEU A 359 -10.40 0.06 -5.35
CA LEU A 359 -10.72 -0.80 -4.21
C LEU A 359 -9.82 -0.39 -3.05
N ALA A 360 -10.38 -0.30 -1.86
CA ALA A 360 -9.63 -0.15 -0.62
C ALA A 360 -10.13 -1.18 0.39
N THR A 361 -9.22 -2.04 0.85
CA THR A 361 -9.48 -2.98 1.94
C THR A 361 -9.28 -2.24 3.26
N LEU A 362 -10.29 -2.30 4.14
CA LEU A 362 -10.23 -1.65 5.43
C LEU A 362 -9.40 -2.48 6.43
N LYS A 363 -8.81 -1.82 7.40
CA LYS A 363 -7.98 -2.46 8.42
C LYS A 363 -8.77 -3.55 9.15
N GLY A 364 -8.23 -4.77 9.19
CA GLY A 364 -8.92 -5.94 9.73
C GLY A 364 -9.49 -6.88 8.67
N ASN A 365 -9.45 -6.55 7.39
CA ASN A 365 -9.92 -7.35 6.24
C ASN A 365 -11.41 -7.78 6.32
N GLU A 366 -12.24 -7.09 7.14
CA GLU A 366 -13.65 -7.42 7.31
C GLU A 366 -14.58 -6.65 6.36
N ALA A 367 -14.09 -5.57 5.73
CA ALA A 367 -14.86 -4.76 4.79
C ALA A 367 -13.96 -4.16 3.70
N GLU A 368 -14.57 -3.84 2.57
CA GLU A 368 -13.92 -3.21 1.43
C GLU A 368 -14.76 -2.04 0.92
N ILE A 369 -14.08 -0.99 0.44
CA ILE A 369 -14.72 0.12 -0.27
C ILE A 369 -14.34 0.00 -1.73
N ILE A 370 -15.37 -0.04 -2.59
CA ILE A 370 -15.22 -0.30 -4.01
C ILE A 370 -15.78 0.86 -4.82
N GLU A 371 -15.00 1.36 -5.77
CA GLU A 371 -15.47 2.28 -6.81
C GLU A 371 -15.76 1.49 -8.08
N PHE A 372 -16.94 1.66 -8.63
CA PHE A 372 -17.31 1.02 -9.90
C PHE A 372 -18.15 1.94 -10.80
N ILE A 373 -18.12 1.66 -12.09
CA ILE A 373 -18.96 2.35 -13.05
C ILE A 373 -20.32 1.65 -13.13
N ALA A 374 -21.39 2.37 -12.78
CA ALA A 374 -22.76 1.89 -12.98
C ALA A 374 -23.08 1.85 -14.48
N THR A 375 -23.16 0.65 -15.05
CA THR A 375 -23.53 0.44 -16.45
C THR A 375 -25.06 0.51 -16.62
N ASN A 376 -25.54 0.65 -17.88
CA ASN A 376 -26.98 0.67 -18.20
C ASN A 376 -27.75 -0.59 -17.74
N LYS A 377 -27.06 -1.66 -17.34
CA LYS A 377 -27.64 -2.90 -16.78
C LYS A 377 -27.67 -2.92 -15.26
N CYS A 378 -27.13 -1.88 -14.59
CA CYS A 378 -27.09 -1.82 -13.14
C CYS A 378 -28.49 -1.69 -12.55
N LYS A 379 -28.83 -2.54 -11.60
CA LYS A 379 -30.16 -2.54 -10.93
C LYS A 379 -30.35 -1.32 -10.02
N LEU A 380 -29.27 -0.61 -9.67
CA LEU A 380 -29.30 0.58 -8.82
C LEU A 380 -29.66 1.86 -9.59
N LEU A 381 -29.75 1.79 -10.95
CA LEU A 381 -30.10 2.98 -11.74
C LEU A 381 -31.51 3.46 -11.43
N ASN A 382 -31.66 4.77 -11.27
CA ASN A 382 -32.91 5.46 -10.95
C ASN A 382 -33.56 5.05 -9.62
N THR A 383 -32.83 4.38 -8.74
CA THR A 383 -33.28 4.05 -7.38
C THR A 383 -32.49 4.89 -6.40
N PRO A 384 -33.13 5.67 -5.50
CA PRO A 384 -32.41 6.36 -4.43
C PRO A 384 -31.70 5.37 -3.51
N LEU A 385 -30.44 5.66 -3.14
CA LEU A 385 -29.63 4.75 -2.29
C LEU A 385 -30.23 4.51 -0.90
N LYS A 386 -31.16 5.33 -0.46
CA LYS A 386 -31.87 5.19 0.82
C LYS A 386 -32.98 4.12 0.79
N ASP A 387 -33.42 3.70 -0.39
CA ASP A 387 -34.49 2.72 -0.64
C ASP A 387 -33.90 1.34 -0.96
#